data_614410e45328f1118821ad516124de3f
#
_entry.id   614410e45328f1118821ad516124de3f
#
_cell.length_a   1.000
_cell.length_b   1.000
_cell.length_c   1.000
_cell.angle_alpha   90.00
_cell.angle_beta   90.00
_cell.angle_gamma   90.00
#
_symmetry.space_group_name_H-M   'P 1'
#
loop_
_entity.id
_entity.type
_entity.pdbx_description
1 polymer ?
#
loop_
_entity_poly.entity_id
_entity_poly.type
_entity_poly.pdbx_seq_one_letter_code
_entity_poly.pdbx_strand_id
1 'polypeptide(L)'
;MKSLTNTILCLILASLTSLADEHANKSAANESTADQNTASILQHHGEKAQLLSLEQDELSADVQDLIDEQTDPEVIKMLREIEMIMADATDLLDQKNTGGATIATETEVIEKIFEAAKKKQQNQKKDGG
;
A
#
# COMPACT_ATOMS: atom_id res chain seq x y z
N MET A 1 11.12 20.89 -3.04
CA MET A 1 11.27 19.49 -3.48
C MET A 1 11.62 18.46 -2.40
N LYS A 2 11.83 18.85 -1.15
CA LYS A 2 12.08 17.92 -0.03
C LYS A 2 10.81 17.37 0.66
N SER A 3 9.64 17.80 0.23
CA SER A 3 8.36 17.55 0.92
C SER A 3 7.59 16.33 0.40
N LEU A 4 7.66 16.03 -0.90
CA LEU A 4 6.85 14.96 -1.51
C LEU A 4 7.26 13.55 -1.09
N THR A 5 8.56 13.28 -1.02
CA THR A 5 9.05 11.95 -0.61
C THR A 5 8.71 11.61 0.85
N ASN A 6 8.64 12.63 1.70
CA ASN A 6 8.27 12.43 3.11
C ASN A 6 6.75 12.26 3.30
N THR A 7 5.96 12.87 2.42
CA THR A 7 4.49 12.79 2.47
C THR A 7 3.98 11.43 2.01
N ILE A 8 4.57 10.88 0.94
CA ILE A 8 4.22 9.54 0.44
C ILE A 8 4.59 8.46 1.46
N LEU A 9 5.76 8.55 2.08
CA LEU A 9 6.19 7.60 3.11
C LEU A 9 5.28 7.64 4.36
N CYS A 10 4.81 8.82 4.77
CA CYS A 10 3.91 8.97 5.90
C CYS A 10 2.49 8.44 5.60
N LEU A 11 1.99 8.61 4.37
CA LEU A 11 0.66 8.12 3.99
C LEU A 11 0.59 6.59 3.95
N ILE A 12 1.64 5.93 3.47
CA ILE A 12 1.72 4.46 3.43
C ILE A 12 1.79 3.87 4.84
N LEU A 13 2.53 4.51 5.76
CA LEU A 13 2.62 4.06 7.16
C LEU A 13 1.33 4.27 7.96
N ALA A 14 0.53 5.30 7.62
CA ALA A 14 -0.73 5.57 8.30
C ALA A 14 -1.84 4.56 7.95
N SER A 15 -1.81 3.98 6.75
CA SER A 15 -2.81 2.99 6.32
C SER A 15 -2.59 1.61 6.96
N LEU A 16 -1.36 1.24 7.33
CA LEU A 16 -1.06 -0.08 7.90
C LEU A 16 -1.41 -0.20 9.39
N THR A 17 -1.55 0.89 10.13
CA THR A 17 -1.82 0.83 11.58
C THR A 17 -3.29 0.62 11.94
N SER A 18 -4.21 0.69 10.97
CA SER A 18 -5.65 0.56 11.21
C SER A 18 -6.18 -0.88 11.24
N LEU A 19 -5.36 -1.88 10.95
CA LEU A 19 -5.78 -3.29 10.86
C LEU A 19 -5.44 -4.15 12.09
N ALA A 20 -4.84 -3.59 13.14
CA ALA A 20 -4.28 -4.36 14.26
C ALA A 20 -4.95 -4.10 15.62
N ASP A 21 -6.26 -3.78 15.66
CA ASP A 21 -6.92 -3.75 16.98
C ASP A 21 -8.42 -4.07 16.88
N GLU A 22 -8.75 -5.35 17.02
CA GLU A 22 -9.96 -5.81 17.70
C GLU A 22 -9.97 -7.34 17.80
N HIS A 23 -9.24 -7.85 18.76
CA HIS A 23 -9.51 -9.18 19.30
C HIS A 23 -9.52 -9.11 20.82
N ALA A 24 -10.68 -8.89 21.39
CA ALA A 24 -11.03 -9.46 22.72
C ALA A 24 -12.53 -9.38 22.98
N ASN A 25 -13.13 -10.51 23.08
CA ASN A 25 -14.04 -10.92 24.16
C ASN A 25 -15.44 -11.42 23.81
N LYS A 26 -15.60 -12.68 24.09
CA LYS A 26 -16.59 -13.41 24.88
C LYS A 26 -17.84 -13.99 24.22
N SER A 27 -17.74 -15.29 24.16
CA SER A 27 -18.70 -16.40 24.35
C SER A 27 -20.16 -16.11 24.71
N ALA A 28 -20.99 -16.88 23.99
CA ALA A 28 -22.29 -17.45 24.35
C ALA A 28 -23.55 -16.68 23.91
N ALA A 29 -24.27 -17.35 23.10
CA ALA A 29 -25.70 -17.44 22.83
C ALA A 29 -26.19 -16.91 21.50
N ASN A 30 -26.69 -17.86 20.73
CA ASN A 30 -27.61 -17.72 19.60
C ASN A 30 -26.97 -17.83 18.18
N GLU A 31 -27.06 -19.00 17.59
CA GLU A 31 -26.59 -19.33 16.24
C GLU A 31 -27.16 -18.37 15.14
N SER A 32 -28.30 -17.76 15.36
CA SER A 32 -28.91 -16.82 14.41
C SER A 32 -28.25 -15.42 14.43
N THR A 33 -27.69 -15.00 15.54
CA THR A 33 -26.98 -13.71 15.68
C THR A 33 -25.52 -13.80 15.21
N ALA A 34 -24.92 -14.98 15.29
CA ALA A 34 -23.55 -15.22 14.82
C ALA A 34 -23.42 -15.09 13.29
N ASP A 35 -24.40 -15.64 12.56
CA ASP A 35 -24.41 -15.55 11.08
C ASP A 35 -24.63 -14.11 10.58
N GLN A 36 -25.50 -13.35 11.21
CA GLN A 36 -25.72 -11.95 10.84
C GLN A 36 -24.52 -11.06 11.18
N ASN A 37 -23.86 -11.32 12.29
CA ASN A 37 -22.66 -10.60 12.68
C ASN A 37 -21.48 -10.90 11.75
N THR A 38 -21.32 -12.17 11.37
CA THR A 38 -20.29 -12.60 10.42
C THR A 38 -20.50 -12.00 9.04
N ALA A 39 -21.72 -11.97 8.54
CA ALA A 39 -22.07 -11.37 7.26
C ALA A 39 -21.79 -9.85 7.26
N SER A 40 -22.12 -9.15 8.34
CA SER A 40 -21.84 -7.71 8.51
C SER A 40 -20.34 -7.43 8.55
N ILE A 41 -19.57 -8.24 9.24
CA ILE A 41 -18.11 -8.12 9.32
C ILE A 41 -17.48 -8.34 7.93
N LEU A 42 -17.90 -9.36 7.20
CA LEU A 42 -17.41 -9.64 5.85
C LEU A 42 -17.75 -8.51 4.86
N GLN A 43 -18.97 -7.95 4.95
CA GLN A 43 -19.36 -6.81 4.14
C GLN A 43 -18.47 -5.61 4.42
N HIS A 44 -18.31 -5.25 5.68
CA HIS A 44 -17.45 -4.12 6.09
C HIS A 44 -15.99 -4.31 5.70
N HIS A 45 -15.50 -5.55 5.78
CA HIS A 45 -14.16 -5.91 5.34
C HIS A 45 -14.01 -5.73 3.81
N GLY A 46 -15.01 -6.13 3.04
CA GLY A 46 -15.03 -5.93 1.59
C GLY A 46 -15.08 -4.45 1.19
N GLU A 47 -15.83 -3.62 1.93
CA GLU A 47 -15.89 -2.17 1.71
C GLU A 47 -14.54 -1.51 2.00
N LYS A 48 -13.86 -1.91 3.07
CA LYS A 48 -12.50 -1.43 3.38
C LYS A 48 -11.48 -1.84 2.33
N ALA A 49 -11.53 -3.07 1.83
CA ALA A 49 -10.64 -3.54 0.77
C ALA A 49 -10.81 -2.71 -0.51
N GLN A 50 -12.05 -2.39 -0.87
CA GLN A 50 -12.36 -1.52 -2.01
C GLN A 50 -11.83 -0.09 -1.84
N LEU A 51 -11.94 0.47 -0.64
CA LEU A 51 -11.39 1.78 -0.34
C LEU A 51 -9.86 1.79 -0.48
N LEU A 52 -9.19 0.77 0.05
CA LEU A 52 -7.74 0.62 -0.07
C LEU A 52 -7.30 0.45 -1.53
N SER A 53 -8.07 -0.25 -2.35
CA SER A 53 -7.82 -0.37 -3.79
C SER A 53 -7.83 1.00 -4.48
N LEU A 54 -8.79 1.87 -4.16
CA LEU A 54 -8.85 3.23 -4.69
C LEU A 54 -7.68 4.11 -4.21
N GLU A 55 -7.31 4.00 -2.94
CA GLU A 55 -6.13 4.71 -2.40
C GLU A 55 -4.83 4.25 -3.08
N GLN A 56 -4.73 2.96 -3.36
CA GLN A 56 -3.60 2.38 -4.09
C GLN A 56 -3.52 2.91 -5.52
N ASP A 57 -4.65 3.07 -6.19
CA ASP A 57 -4.74 3.65 -7.53
C ASP A 57 -4.28 5.12 -7.56
N GLU A 58 -4.65 5.91 -6.55
CA GLU A 58 -4.17 7.30 -6.40
C GLU A 58 -2.65 7.33 -6.20
N LEU A 59 -2.10 6.46 -5.35
CA LEU A 59 -0.66 6.36 -5.14
C LEU A 59 0.09 5.92 -6.40
N SER A 60 -0.52 5.08 -7.23
CA SER A 60 0.05 4.67 -8.52
C SER A 60 0.15 5.88 -9.48
N ALA A 61 -0.85 6.76 -9.50
CA ALA A 61 -0.78 7.99 -10.27
C ALA A 61 0.35 8.91 -9.79
N ASP A 62 0.55 9.04 -8.48
CA ASP A 62 1.67 9.79 -7.91
C ASP A 62 3.04 9.21 -8.31
N VAL A 63 3.15 7.88 -8.42
CA VAL A 63 4.37 7.22 -8.91
C VAL A 63 4.62 7.54 -10.38
N GLN A 64 3.58 7.60 -11.21
CA GLN A 64 3.71 8.02 -12.62
C GLN A 64 4.20 9.45 -12.75
N ASP A 65 3.66 10.38 -11.97
CA ASP A 65 4.14 11.75 -11.92
C ASP A 65 5.62 11.82 -11.51
N LEU A 66 6.03 11.01 -10.54
CA LEU A 66 7.44 10.90 -10.13
C LEU A 66 8.33 10.35 -11.24
N ILE A 67 7.86 9.41 -12.05
CA ILE A 67 8.60 8.88 -13.21
C ILE A 67 8.85 10.00 -14.22
N ASP A 68 7.84 10.82 -14.50
CA ASP A 68 7.94 11.91 -15.47
C ASP A 68 8.90 13.02 -15.00
N GLU A 69 9.03 13.22 -13.71
CA GLU A 69 9.96 14.18 -13.11
C GLU A 69 11.42 13.67 -13.00
N GLN A 70 11.65 12.36 -13.14
CA GLN A 70 12.98 11.79 -13.01
C GLN A 70 13.80 11.90 -14.30
N THR A 71 15.10 12.11 -14.14
CA THR A 71 16.07 12.08 -15.24
C THR A 71 17.05 10.91 -15.13
N ASP A 72 17.09 10.23 -14.00
CA ASP A 72 17.96 9.08 -13.76
C ASP A 72 17.28 7.80 -14.27
N PRO A 73 17.84 7.11 -15.28
CA PRO A 73 17.22 5.93 -15.86
C PRO A 73 17.12 4.74 -14.91
N GLU A 74 18.01 4.63 -13.92
CA GLU A 74 17.93 3.57 -12.91
C GLU A 74 16.78 3.82 -11.94
N VAL A 75 16.59 5.06 -11.52
CA VAL A 75 15.47 5.46 -10.67
C VAL A 75 14.14 5.28 -11.40
N ILE A 76 14.07 5.68 -12.68
CA ILE A 76 12.87 5.47 -13.53
C ILE A 76 12.53 3.97 -13.61
N LYS A 77 13.54 3.11 -13.82
CA LYS A 77 13.32 1.66 -13.86
C LYS A 77 12.74 1.13 -12.55
N MET A 78 13.29 1.56 -11.40
CA MET A 78 12.81 1.14 -10.08
C MET A 78 11.38 1.61 -9.84
N LEU A 79 11.03 2.85 -10.22
CA LEU A 79 9.67 3.37 -10.08
C LEU A 79 8.67 2.60 -10.94
N ARG A 80 9.04 2.17 -12.14
CA ARG A 80 8.20 1.32 -12.98
C ARG A 80 7.99 -0.07 -12.41
N GLU A 81 9.00 -0.65 -11.75
CA GLU A 81 8.84 -1.91 -11.01
C GLU A 81 7.86 -1.73 -9.85
N ILE A 82 7.95 -0.63 -9.12
CA ILE A 82 7.00 -0.28 -8.04
C ILE A 82 5.57 -0.18 -8.59
N GLU A 83 5.37 0.53 -9.70
CA GLU A 83 4.07 0.68 -10.34
C GLU A 83 3.44 -0.68 -10.71
N MET A 84 4.21 -1.62 -11.24
CA MET A 84 3.72 -2.96 -11.55
C MET A 84 3.29 -3.73 -10.28
N ILE A 85 4.08 -3.67 -9.21
CA ILE A 85 3.75 -4.34 -7.96
C ILE A 85 2.53 -3.70 -7.29
N MET A 86 2.38 -2.38 -7.41
CA MET A 86 1.18 -1.66 -6.95
C MET A 86 -0.07 -2.07 -7.70
N ALA A 87 0.02 -2.29 -9.01
CA ALA A 87 -1.09 -2.82 -9.80
C ALA A 87 -1.51 -4.22 -9.34
N ASP A 88 -0.55 -5.11 -9.04
CA ASP A 88 -0.83 -6.43 -8.48
C ASP A 88 -1.53 -6.33 -7.10
N ALA A 89 -1.10 -5.38 -6.26
CA ALA A 89 -1.74 -5.13 -4.96
C ALA A 89 -3.17 -4.61 -5.12
N THR A 90 -3.41 -3.68 -6.04
CA THR A 90 -4.73 -3.16 -6.38
C THR A 90 -5.67 -4.27 -6.83
N ASP A 91 -5.21 -5.15 -7.73
CA ASP A 91 -5.98 -6.30 -8.21
C ASP A 91 -6.37 -7.27 -7.08
N LEU A 92 -5.47 -7.53 -6.14
CA LEU A 92 -5.76 -8.36 -4.97
C LEU A 92 -6.81 -7.72 -4.05
N LEU A 93 -6.73 -6.41 -3.84
CA LEU A 93 -7.70 -5.65 -3.02
C LEU A 93 -9.08 -5.58 -3.69
N ASP A 94 -9.14 -5.40 -5.01
CA ASP A 94 -10.39 -5.42 -5.79
C ASP A 94 -11.09 -6.78 -5.70
N GLN A 95 -10.32 -7.86 -5.65
CA GLN A 95 -10.83 -9.21 -5.40
C GLN A 95 -11.19 -9.44 -3.92
N LYS A 96 -11.09 -8.42 -3.06
CA LYS A 96 -11.28 -8.50 -1.62
C LYS A 96 -10.35 -9.51 -0.94
N ASN A 97 -9.23 -9.79 -1.56
CA ASN A 97 -8.18 -10.62 -1.01
C ASN A 97 -7.28 -9.76 -0.12
N THR A 98 -7.44 -9.87 1.19
CA THR A 98 -6.68 -9.13 2.20
C THR A 98 -5.76 -10.05 3.02
N GLY A 99 -5.50 -11.24 2.50
CA GLY A 99 -4.69 -12.27 3.15
C GLY A 99 -3.18 -12.04 3.02
N GLY A 100 -2.43 -13.08 3.33
CA GLY A 100 -0.98 -13.04 3.34
C GLY A 100 -0.33 -12.65 2.01
N ALA A 101 -0.93 -12.98 0.87
CA ALA A 101 -0.44 -12.60 -0.45
C ALA A 101 -0.48 -11.08 -0.63
N THR A 102 -1.59 -10.44 -0.30
CA THR A 102 -1.75 -8.97 -0.37
C THR A 102 -0.78 -8.26 0.56
N ILE A 103 -0.64 -8.74 1.80
CA ILE A 103 0.31 -8.18 2.77
C ILE A 103 1.75 -8.29 2.25
N ALA A 104 2.11 -9.42 1.62
CA ALA A 104 3.44 -9.60 1.05
C ALA A 104 3.69 -8.64 -0.13
N THR A 105 2.72 -8.48 -1.02
CA THR A 105 2.81 -7.56 -2.17
C THR A 105 2.94 -6.10 -1.70
N GLU A 106 2.14 -5.67 -0.73
CA GLU A 106 2.23 -4.33 -0.13
C GLU A 106 3.58 -4.10 0.58
N THR A 107 4.09 -5.12 1.24
CA THR A 107 5.42 -5.06 1.86
C THR A 107 6.51 -4.88 0.79
N GLU A 108 6.42 -5.57 -0.33
CA GLU A 108 7.34 -5.43 -1.45
C GLU A 108 7.30 -4.01 -2.05
N VAL A 109 6.11 -3.41 -2.19
CA VAL A 109 5.97 -1.99 -2.60
C VAL A 109 6.78 -1.08 -1.69
N ILE A 110 6.62 -1.22 -0.37
CA ILE A 110 7.31 -0.39 0.63
C ILE A 110 8.84 -0.56 0.52
N GLU A 111 9.31 -1.80 0.42
CA GLU A 111 10.74 -2.10 0.30
C GLU A 111 11.33 -1.50 -0.98
N LYS A 112 10.64 -1.62 -2.10
CA LYS A 112 11.06 -1.06 -3.40
C LYS A 112 11.08 0.47 -3.39
N ILE A 113 10.09 1.12 -2.78
CA ILE A 113 10.08 2.58 -2.60
C ILE A 113 11.30 3.03 -1.78
N PHE A 114 11.62 2.31 -0.71
CA PHE A 114 12.78 2.61 0.12
C PHE A 114 14.09 2.47 -0.65
N GLU A 115 14.24 1.43 -1.46
CA GLU A 115 15.40 1.22 -2.33
C GLU A 115 15.55 2.35 -3.36
N ALA A 116 14.46 2.76 -4.01
CA ALA A 116 14.45 3.85 -4.98
C ALA A 116 14.86 5.19 -4.34
N ALA A 117 14.33 5.49 -3.15
CA ALA A 117 14.68 6.68 -2.38
C ALA A 117 16.16 6.70 -2.00
N LYS A 118 16.68 5.56 -1.56
CA LYS A 118 18.12 5.38 -1.22
C LYS A 118 19.00 5.58 -2.45
N LYS A 119 18.62 5.03 -3.58
CA LYS A 119 19.34 5.19 -4.84
C LYS A 119 19.42 6.66 -5.26
N LYS A 120 18.29 7.36 -5.21
CA LYS A 120 18.20 8.79 -5.52
C LYS A 120 19.14 9.62 -4.63
N GLN A 121 19.19 9.33 -3.32
CA GLN A 121 20.09 10.02 -2.39
C GLN A 121 21.56 9.77 -2.71
N GLN A 122 21.92 8.56 -3.11
CA GLN A 122 23.30 8.20 -3.46
C GLN A 122 23.76 8.95 -4.72
N ASN A 123 22.89 9.09 -5.72
CA ASN A 123 23.20 9.78 -6.95
C ASN A 123 23.37 11.29 -6.71
N GLN A 124 22.52 11.91 -5.88
CA GLN A 124 22.68 13.33 -5.51
C GLN A 124 24.02 13.62 -4.79
N LYS A 125 24.57 12.68 -4.05
CA LYS A 125 25.87 12.84 -3.40
C LYS A 125 27.06 12.73 -4.35
N LYS A 126 26.89 12.05 -5.48
CA LYS A 126 27.93 11.94 -6.52
C LYS A 126 28.04 13.19 -7.38
N ASP A 127 26.91 13.86 -7.62
CA ASP A 127 26.86 15.08 -8.44
C ASP A 127 27.24 16.35 -7.66
N GLY A 128 27.33 16.30 -6.33
CA GLY A 128 27.67 17.42 -5.45
C GLY A 128 29.12 17.44 -4.95
N GLY A 129 29.93 16.58 -5.48
CA GLY A 129 31.39 16.52 -5.18
C GLY A 129 32.28 16.94 -6.37
#